data_e9079fcfd789bc4e56d7018cfcb8681f
#
_entry.id   e9079fcfd789bc4e56d7018cfcb8681f
#
_cell.length_a   1.000
_cell.length_b   1.000
_cell.length_c   1.000
_cell.angle_alpha   90.00
_cell.angle_beta   90.00
_cell.angle_gamma   90.00
#
_symmetry.space_group_name_H-M   'P 1'
#
loop_
_entity.id
_entity.type
_entity.pdbx_description
1 polymer ?
#
loop_
_entity_poly.entity_id
_entity_poly.type
_entity_poly.pdbx_seq_one_letter_code
_entity_poly.pdbx_strand_id
1 'polypeptide(L)'
;MFHDSILVLNKSWTAIATTTMKRGFSLVFQDRARIVDPETYELHSFESWLIEGSRPVTETAPQIERWLKTASLWIRVPEVIVLQRFNGVPRRELTFSRRNIYRRDNFTCQYCDTRPGLKQLSIDHVMPLSRGGRTSWENCVVACVRCNTRKGNRTPDEARMPIAREPFRPSFNDGVGLGAGVPASWERFVGRVKREILE
;
A
#
# COMPACT_ATOMS: atom_id res chain seq x y z
N MET A 1 -4.46 8.44 2.21
CA MET A 1 -3.26 8.82 2.94
C MET A 1 -1.98 8.52 2.14
N PHE A 2 -2.12 8.43 0.80
CA PHE A 2 -1.01 8.37 -0.17
C PHE A 2 -0.93 9.64 -1.00
N HIS A 3 -1.64 10.71 -0.56
CA HIS A 3 -1.74 11.97 -1.29
C HIS A 3 -0.38 12.59 -1.66
N ASP A 4 0.70 12.24 -0.95
CA ASP A 4 2.05 12.78 -1.20
C ASP A 4 3.06 11.70 -1.59
N SER A 5 2.60 10.49 -1.91
CA SER A 5 3.49 9.38 -2.24
C SER A 5 3.52 9.11 -3.74
N ILE A 6 4.71 8.75 -4.24
CA ILE A 6 4.98 8.34 -5.61
C ILE A 6 5.41 6.87 -5.57
N LEU A 7 4.87 6.03 -6.44
CA LEU A 7 5.31 4.65 -6.59
C LEU A 7 6.67 4.60 -7.28
N VAL A 8 7.57 3.79 -6.75
CA VAL A 8 8.91 3.59 -7.32
C VAL A 8 9.00 2.19 -7.90
N LEU A 9 9.29 2.12 -9.18
CA LEU A 9 9.58 0.88 -9.89
C LEU A 9 11.09 0.70 -10.06
N ASN A 10 11.58 -0.53 -10.09
CA ASN A 10 12.94 -0.83 -10.53
C ASN A 10 13.03 -0.81 -12.07
N LYS A 11 14.22 -1.01 -12.63
CA LYS A 11 14.44 -1.04 -14.08
C LYS A 11 13.59 -2.09 -14.82
N SER A 12 13.18 -3.16 -14.16
CA SER A 12 12.30 -4.21 -14.70
C SER A 12 10.81 -3.92 -14.40
N TRP A 13 10.44 -2.70 -14.08
CA TRP A 13 9.07 -2.26 -13.82
C TRP A 13 8.38 -2.95 -12.63
N THR A 14 9.15 -3.57 -11.74
CA THR A 14 8.62 -4.14 -10.50
C THR A 14 8.50 -3.04 -9.44
N ALA A 15 7.35 -2.94 -8.81
CA ALA A 15 7.13 -2.01 -7.71
C ALA A 15 8.00 -2.39 -6.51
N ILE A 16 8.85 -1.48 -6.05
CA ILE A 16 9.83 -1.74 -5.00
C ILE A 16 9.70 -0.86 -3.77
N ALA A 17 9.08 0.30 -3.90
CA ALA A 17 8.93 1.24 -2.80
C ALA A 17 7.88 2.32 -3.12
N THR A 18 7.58 3.13 -2.11
CA THR A 18 6.98 4.45 -2.29
C THR A 18 7.96 5.52 -1.82
N THR A 19 7.87 6.70 -2.40
CA THR A 19 8.70 7.84 -2.01
C THR A 19 7.85 9.11 -1.87
N THR A 20 8.39 10.12 -1.21
CA THR A 20 7.73 11.43 -1.14
C THR A 20 7.86 12.16 -2.46
N MET A 21 6.94 13.08 -2.74
CA MET A 21 6.98 13.98 -3.90
C MET A 21 8.34 14.65 -4.06
N LYS A 22 8.88 15.27 -3.00
CA LYS A 22 10.18 15.94 -3.03
C LYS A 22 11.30 15.02 -3.49
N ARG A 23 11.37 13.81 -2.93
CA ARG A 23 12.42 12.83 -3.28
C ARG A 23 12.20 12.27 -4.70
N GLY A 24 10.95 12.05 -5.11
CA GLY A 24 10.61 11.59 -6.46
C GLY A 24 11.09 12.58 -7.52
N PHE A 25 10.75 13.85 -7.38
CA PHE A 25 11.24 14.91 -8.27
C PHE A 25 12.77 15.03 -8.26
N SER A 26 13.42 14.92 -7.10
CA SER A 26 14.89 14.92 -7.03
C SER A 26 15.51 13.78 -7.82
N LEU A 27 14.93 12.58 -7.77
CA LEU A 27 15.42 11.42 -8.53
C LEU A 27 15.29 11.63 -10.04
N VAL A 28 14.16 12.18 -10.47
CA VAL A 28 13.90 12.46 -11.89
C VAL A 28 14.81 13.59 -12.40
N PHE A 29 14.91 14.68 -11.66
CA PHE A 29 15.78 15.80 -12.00
C PHE A 29 17.27 15.41 -12.12
N GLN A 30 17.73 14.48 -11.30
CA GLN A 30 19.09 13.94 -11.32
C GLN A 30 19.28 12.85 -12.39
N ASP A 31 18.33 12.61 -13.28
CA ASP A 31 18.37 11.58 -14.30
C ASP A 31 18.57 10.14 -13.74
N ARG A 32 18.17 9.93 -12.48
CA ARG A 32 18.22 8.62 -11.80
C ARG A 32 16.94 7.82 -11.96
N ALA A 33 15.85 8.50 -12.32
CA ALA A 33 14.54 7.92 -12.61
C ALA A 33 13.88 8.62 -13.80
N ARG A 34 12.91 7.96 -14.41
CA ARG A 34 11.97 8.53 -15.38
C ARG A 34 10.58 8.53 -14.78
N ILE A 35 9.75 9.50 -15.15
CA ILE A 35 8.33 9.48 -14.83
C ILE A 35 7.66 8.52 -15.79
N VAL A 36 6.73 7.73 -15.25
CA VAL A 36 5.90 6.81 -16.04
C VAL A 36 4.48 7.40 -16.07
N ASP A 37 3.95 7.63 -17.25
CA ASP A 37 2.53 7.87 -17.40
C ASP A 37 1.79 6.54 -17.18
N PRO A 38 0.89 6.44 -16.19
CA PRO A 38 0.27 5.16 -15.85
C PRO A 38 -0.77 4.69 -16.87
N GLU A 39 -1.20 5.54 -17.80
CA GLU A 39 -2.17 5.20 -18.84
C GLU A 39 -1.50 4.76 -20.13
N THR A 40 -0.52 5.52 -20.60
CA THR A 40 0.18 5.28 -21.87
C THR A 40 1.46 4.45 -21.69
N TYR A 41 2.01 4.37 -20.47
CA TYR A 41 3.32 3.78 -20.15
C TYR A 41 4.51 4.54 -20.76
N GLU A 42 4.29 5.74 -21.26
CA GLU A 42 5.36 6.59 -21.78
C GLU A 42 6.30 7.04 -20.66
N LEU A 43 7.57 7.18 -21.04
CA LEU A 43 8.65 7.59 -20.12
C LEU A 43 8.99 9.05 -20.37
N HIS A 44 8.86 9.88 -19.33
CA HIS A 44 9.18 11.29 -19.39
C HIS A 44 10.45 11.62 -18.59
N SER A 45 11.27 12.50 -19.15
CA SER A 45 12.28 13.22 -18.39
C SER A 45 11.63 14.30 -17.52
N PHE A 46 12.42 14.96 -16.70
CA PHE A 46 11.90 16.11 -15.95
C PHE A 46 11.42 17.23 -16.89
N GLU A 47 12.18 17.50 -17.94
CA GLU A 47 11.90 18.56 -18.91
C GLU A 47 10.64 18.25 -19.73
N SER A 48 10.52 17.03 -20.28
CA SER A 48 9.32 16.65 -21.05
C SER A 48 8.07 16.66 -20.17
N TRP A 49 8.19 16.24 -18.91
CA TRP A 49 7.09 16.30 -17.96
C TRP A 49 6.64 17.71 -17.63
N LEU A 50 7.59 18.68 -17.56
CA LEU A 50 7.25 20.07 -17.39
C LEU A 50 6.50 20.65 -18.61
N ILE A 51 6.92 20.27 -19.82
CA ILE A 51 6.27 20.76 -21.06
C ILE A 51 4.81 20.30 -21.14
N GLU A 52 4.56 19.02 -20.82
CA GLU A 52 3.24 18.41 -20.96
C GLU A 52 2.38 18.59 -19.71
N GLY A 53 2.97 18.59 -18.54
CA GLY A 53 2.31 18.53 -17.23
C GLY A 53 2.47 19.79 -16.39
N SER A 54 2.76 20.96 -16.95
CA SER A 54 2.77 22.21 -16.21
C SER A 54 1.79 23.24 -16.75
N ARG A 55 1.34 24.14 -15.86
CA ARG A 55 0.43 25.24 -16.21
C ARG A 55 0.88 26.51 -15.48
N PRO A 56 0.65 27.70 -16.06
CA PRO A 56 0.90 28.97 -15.37
C PRO A 56 0.08 29.07 -14.08
N VAL A 57 0.66 29.68 -13.05
CA VAL A 57 -0.04 29.91 -11.76
C VAL A 57 -1.26 30.82 -11.90
N THR A 58 -1.36 31.58 -12.99
CA THR A 58 -2.54 32.39 -13.33
C THR A 58 -3.78 31.56 -13.68
N GLU A 59 -3.61 30.27 -14.00
CA GLU A 59 -4.70 29.34 -14.24
C GLU A 59 -5.07 28.59 -12.95
N THR A 60 -6.35 28.19 -12.85
CA THR A 60 -6.79 27.34 -11.73
C THR A 60 -6.30 25.92 -11.95
N ALA A 61 -5.62 25.35 -10.94
CA ALA A 61 -5.20 23.94 -11.01
C ALA A 61 -6.43 23.03 -11.11
N PRO A 62 -6.41 22.01 -11.99
CA PRO A 62 -7.48 21.03 -12.08
C PRO A 62 -7.66 20.28 -10.74
N GLN A 63 -8.92 20.08 -10.32
CA GLN A 63 -9.21 19.48 -9.00
C GLN A 63 -8.94 17.97 -8.93
N ILE A 64 -8.78 17.30 -10.08
CA ILE A 64 -8.74 15.84 -10.19
C ILE A 64 -7.31 15.30 -10.00
N GLU A 65 -6.29 16.10 -10.27
CA GLU A 65 -4.88 15.70 -10.23
C GLU A 65 -4.13 16.37 -9.07
N ARG A 66 -2.99 15.79 -8.71
CA ARG A 66 -2.10 16.37 -7.70
C ARG A 66 -1.15 17.37 -8.34
N TRP A 67 -1.14 18.58 -7.83
CA TRP A 67 -0.33 19.67 -8.35
C TRP A 67 0.60 20.23 -7.30
N LEU A 68 1.83 20.47 -7.69
CA LEU A 68 2.82 21.23 -6.90
C LEU A 68 2.82 22.68 -7.38
N LYS A 69 2.49 23.60 -6.49
CA LYS A 69 2.59 25.05 -6.75
C LYS A 69 4.03 25.49 -6.59
N THR A 70 4.58 26.11 -7.62
CA THR A 70 5.85 26.87 -7.56
C THR A 70 5.57 28.37 -7.66
N ALA A 71 6.62 29.19 -7.76
CA ALA A 71 6.45 30.64 -7.91
C ALA A 71 5.73 31.03 -9.20
N SER A 72 5.91 30.29 -10.31
CA SER A 72 5.41 30.64 -11.65
C SER A 72 4.55 29.55 -12.30
N LEU A 73 4.64 28.30 -11.84
CA LEU A 73 3.99 27.15 -12.47
C LEU A 73 3.28 26.28 -11.44
N TRP A 74 2.19 25.67 -11.87
CA TRP A 74 1.67 24.43 -11.32
C TRP A 74 2.34 23.28 -12.06
N ILE A 75 2.90 22.31 -11.33
CA ILE A 75 3.53 21.10 -11.89
C ILE A 75 2.73 19.90 -11.47
N ARG A 76 2.30 19.08 -12.43
CA ARG A 76 1.60 17.82 -12.15
C ARG A 76 2.53 16.87 -11.38
N VAL A 77 2.09 16.38 -10.24
CA VAL A 77 2.87 15.44 -9.42
C VAL A 77 2.80 14.05 -10.07
N PRO A 78 3.93 13.44 -10.44
CA PRO A 78 3.92 12.10 -11.00
C PRO A 78 3.42 11.08 -9.97
N GLU A 79 2.69 10.10 -10.43
CA GLU A 79 2.20 9.01 -9.59
C GLU A 79 3.17 7.85 -9.54
N VAL A 80 3.92 7.63 -10.62
CA VAL A 80 4.83 6.50 -10.79
C VAL A 80 6.16 6.97 -11.36
N ILE A 81 7.26 6.47 -10.83
CA ILE A 81 8.60 6.65 -11.40
C ILE A 81 9.32 5.32 -11.53
N VAL A 82 10.15 5.15 -12.56
CA VAL A 82 10.98 3.98 -12.78
C VAL A 82 12.46 4.34 -12.66
N LEU A 83 13.20 3.58 -11.85
CA LEU A 83 14.64 3.77 -11.68
C LEU A 83 15.41 3.27 -12.91
N GLN A 84 16.37 4.06 -13.39
CA GLN A 84 17.10 3.72 -14.62
C GLN A 84 18.18 2.66 -14.42
N ARG A 85 18.83 2.63 -13.26
CA ARG A 85 20.01 1.79 -13.00
C ARG A 85 19.76 0.67 -12.01
N PHE A 86 18.79 0.81 -11.11
CA PHE A 86 18.55 -0.15 -10.06
C PHE A 86 17.56 -1.23 -10.53
N ASN A 87 17.97 -2.48 -10.51
CA ASN A 87 17.13 -3.63 -10.88
C ASN A 87 16.87 -4.61 -9.73
N GLY A 88 17.37 -4.32 -8.54
CA GLY A 88 17.11 -5.15 -7.38
C GLY A 88 15.65 -5.05 -6.92
N VAL A 89 15.15 -6.11 -6.33
CA VAL A 89 13.95 -6.08 -5.50
C VAL A 89 14.42 -6.06 -4.06
N PRO A 90 14.28 -4.95 -3.34
CA PRO A 90 14.67 -4.93 -1.93
C PRO A 90 13.87 -6.01 -1.19
N ARG A 91 14.54 -6.94 -0.56
CA ARG A 91 13.93 -7.86 0.39
C ARG A 91 13.55 -7.07 1.64
N ARG A 92 12.60 -6.17 1.51
CA ARG A 92 12.03 -5.49 2.66
C ARG A 92 11.03 -6.45 3.28
N GLU A 93 11.48 -7.16 4.28
CA GLU A 93 10.55 -7.81 5.18
C GLU A 93 9.66 -6.73 5.80
N LEU A 94 8.37 -6.90 5.65
CA LEU A 94 7.43 -6.02 6.33
C LEU A 94 7.58 -6.23 7.82
N THR A 95 7.87 -5.15 8.54
CA THR A 95 7.95 -5.20 10.00
C THR A 95 6.61 -5.67 10.57
N PHE A 96 6.66 -6.69 11.43
CA PHE A 96 5.50 -7.11 12.18
C PHE A 96 5.02 -5.94 13.05
N SER A 97 3.82 -5.47 12.79
CA SER A 97 3.21 -4.37 13.55
C SER A 97 1.69 -4.45 13.47
N ARG A 98 1.02 -3.91 14.49
CA ARG A 98 -0.44 -3.82 14.54
C ARG A 98 -1.01 -3.19 13.26
N ARG A 99 -0.41 -2.10 12.80
CA ARG A 99 -0.82 -1.40 11.59
C ARG A 99 -0.74 -2.29 10.35
N ASN A 100 0.32 -3.07 10.23
CA ASN A 100 0.54 -3.92 9.06
C ASN A 100 -0.34 -5.19 9.10
N ILE A 101 -0.67 -5.72 10.29
CA ILE A 101 -1.68 -6.79 10.42
C ILE A 101 -3.05 -6.27 10.00
N TYR A 102 -3.44 -5.06 10.45
CA TYR A 102 -4.70 -4.45 10.03
C TYR A 102 -4.78 -4.27 8.51
N ARG A 103 -3.67 -3.87 7.87
CA ARG A 103 -3.59 -3.73 6.42
C ARG A 103 -3.68 -5.08 5.70
N ARG A 104 -2.95 -6.10 6.17
CA ARG A 104 -2.97 -7.44 5.61
C ARG A 104 -4.39 -8.00 5.56
N ASP A 105 -5.12 -7.83 6.66
CA ASP A 105 -6.48 -8.35 6.81
C ASP A 105 -7.55 -7.33 6.35
N ASN A 106 -7.11 -6.25 5.67
CA ASN A 106 -7.98 -5.23 5.10
C ASN A 106 -8.97 -4.63 6.11
N PHE A 107 -8.53 -4.46 7.37
CA PHE A 107 -9.36 -3.95 8.48
C PHE A 107 -10.63 -4.78 8.72
N THR A 108 -10.63 -6.05 8.34
CA THR A 108 -11.77 -6.96 8.39
C THR A 108 -11.56 -8.00 9.48
N CYS A 109 -12.58 -8.27 10.29
CA CYS A 109 -12.55 -9.33 11.28
C CYS A 109 -12.47 -10.69 10.58
N GLN A 110 -11.43 -11.48 10.87
CA GLN A 110 -11.21 -12.78 10.22
C GLN A 110 -12.15 -13.89 10.73
N TYR A 111 -13.04 -13.58 11.70
CA TYR A 111 -14.03 -14.54 12.22
C TYR A 111 -15.47 -14.28 11.75
N CYS A 112 -15.85 -13.05 11.51
CA CYS A 112 -17.24 -12.72 11.12
C CYS A 112 -17.30 -11.82 9.87
N ASP A 113 -16.18 -11.56 9.25
CA ASP A 113 -16.02 -10.79 8.00
C ASP A 113 -16.60 -9.36 8.04
N THR A 114 -16.82 -8.81 9.24
CA THR A 114 -17.27 -7.43 9.39
C THR A 114 -16.10 -6.45 9.41
N ARG A 115 -16.34 -5.22 8.97
CA ARG A 115 -15.41 -4.09 9.03
C ARG A 115 -15.91 -3.03 10.01
N PRO A 116 -15.75 -3.23 11.32
CA PRO A 116 -16.11 -2.22 12.29
C PRO A 116 -15.08 -1.07 12.28
N GLY A 117 -15.40 0.03 12.94
CA GLY A 117 -14.43 1.12 13.13
C GLY A 117 -13.17 0.66 13.85
N LEU A 118 -12.05 1.38 13.64
CA LEU A 118 -10.73 1.03 14.20
C LEU A 118 -10.72 0.78 15.70
N LYS A 119 -11.57 1.51 16.45
CA LYS A 119 -11.71 1.34 17.91
C LYS A 119 -12.32 0.00 18.31
N GLN A 120 -13.01 -0.66 17.40
CA GLN A 120 -13.65 -1.95 17.62
C GLN A 120 -12.84 -3.13 17.07
N LEU A 121 -11.65 -2.85 16.51
CA LEU A 121 -10.72 -3.88 16.04
C LEU A 121 -9.64 -4.17 17.08
N SER A 122 -9.29 -5.43 17.19
CA SER A 122 -8.19 -5.95 18.00
C SER A 122 -7.34 -6.92 17.17
N ILE A 123 -6.19 -7.31 17.71
CA ILE A 123 -5.41 -8.43 17.20
C ILE A 123 -5.67 -9.62 18.11
N ASP A 124 -6.00 -10.74 17.51
CA ASP A 124 -6.14 -12.01 18.20
C ASP A 124 -5.01 -12.96 17.82
N HIS A 125 -4.60 -13.79 18.76
CA HIS A 125 -3.67 -14.90 18.53
C HIS A 125 -4.47 -16.16 18.22
N VAL A 126 -4.33 -16.71 17.02
CA VAL A 126 -5.02 -17.92 16.57
C VAL A 126 -4.76 -19.06 17.58
N MET A 127 -3.50 -19.38 17.83
CA MET A 127 -3.08 -20.16 19.00
C MET A 127 -2.83 -19.19 20.15
N PRO A 128 -3.56 -19.28 21.27
CA PRO A 128 -3.39 -18.38 22.42
C PRO A 128 -1.97 -18.41 22.99
N LEU A 129 -1.48 -17.25 23.44
CA LEU A 129 -0.14 -17.14 24.06
C LEU A 129 0.02 -18.06 25.26
N SER A 130 -1.02 -18.20 26.12
CA SER A 130 -1.01 -19.09 27.27
C SER A 130 -0.95 -20.58 26.91
N ARG A 131 -1.13 -20.91 25.65
CA ARG A 131 -1.08 -22.28 25.11
C ARG A 131 0.13 -22.49 24.18
N GLY A 132 1.16 -21.65 24.31
CA GLY A 132 2.40 -21.76 23.54
C GLY A 132 2.37 -21.03 22.17
N GLY A 133 1.31 -20.31 21.87
CA GLY A 133 1.27 -19.43 20.68
C GLY A 133 2.33 -18.34 20.74
N ARG A 134 2.77 -17.86 19.57
CA ARG A 134 3.76 -16.78 19.46
C ARG A 134 3.14 -15.58 18.74
N THR A 135 3.63 -14.40 19.07
CA THR A 135 3.28 -13.18 18.33
C THR A 135 4.05 -13.17 17.01
N SER A 136 3.41 -13.62 15.94
CA SER A 136 3.99 -13.71 14.58
C SER A 136 2.96 -13.42 13.51
N TRP A 137 3.42 -13.27 12.29
CA TRP A 137 2.55 -13.09 11.13
C TRP A 137 1.58 -14.26 10.93
N GLU A 138 2.05 -15.47 11.20
CA GLU A 138 1.37 -16.73 10.98
C GLU A 138 0.43 -17.11 12.14
N ASN A 139 0.46 -16.33 13.24
CA ASN A 139 -0.39 -16.59 14.41
C ASN A 139 -1.26 -15.42 14.85
N CYS A 140 -1.19 -14.27 14.16
CA CYS A 140 -1.98 -13.09 14.52
C CYS A 140 -2.95 -12.74 13.40
N VAL A 141 -4.20 -12.46 13.75
CA VAL A 141 -5.27 -12.02 12.83
C VAL A 141 -6.02 -10.81 13.37
N VAL A 142 -6.65 -10.06 12.46
CA VAL A 142 -7.60 -9.02 12.88
C VAL A 142 -8.90 -9.67 13.35
N ALA A 143 -9.36 -9.27 14.52
CA ALA A 143 -10.65 -9.66 15.07
C ALA A 143 -11.41 -8.43 15.57
N CYS A 144 -12.72 -8.39 15.43
CA CYS A 144 -13.48 -7.41 16.19
C CYS A 144 -13.46 -7.77 17.69
N VAL A 145 -13.58 -6.78 18.54
CA VAL A 145 -13.56 -6.97 20.02
C VAL A 145 -14.55 -8.06 20.44
N ARG A 146 -15.75 -8.08 19.86
CA ARG A 146 -16.79 -9.07 20.14
C ARG A 146 -16.32 -10.51 19.83
N CYS A 147 -15.76 -10.74 18.64
CA CYS A 147 -15.28 -12.07 18.25
C CYS A 147 -14.06 -12.49 19.07
N ASN A 148 -13.13 -11.57 19.31
CA ASN A 148 -11.95 -11.84 20.13
C ASN A 148 -12.33 -12.25 21.56
N THR A 149 -13.25 -11.51 22.20
CA THR A 149 -13.77 -11.86 23.53
C THR A 149 -14.50 -13.20 23.51
N ARG A 150 -15.33 -13.47 22.49
CA ARG A 150 -16.04 -14.75 22.36
C ARG A 150 -15.09 -15.93 22.18
N LYS A 151 -14.01 -15.78 21.41
CA LYS A 151 -13.00 -16.82 21.22
C LYS A 151 -12.25 -17.09 22.53
N GLY A 152 -11.85 -16.02 23.21
CA GLY A 152 -11.11 -16.11 24.47
C GLY A 152 -9.83 -16.93 24.32
N ASN A 153 -9.52 -17.76 25.33
CA ASN A 153 -8.31 -18.57 25.40
C ASN A 153 -8.48 -19.95 24.70
N ARG A 154 -9.24 -20.01 23.63
CA ARG A 154 -9.49 -21.21 22.82
C ARG A 154 -8.88 -21.08 21.44
N THR A 155 -8.60 -22.20 20.79
CA THR A 155 -8.32 -22.20 19.36
C THR A 155 -9.60 -21.89 18.55
N PRO A 156 -9.51 -21.52 17.27
CA PRO A 156 -10.67 -21.33 16.41
C PRO A 156 -11.58 -22.56 16.37
N ASP A 157 -11.01 -23.75 16.29
CA ASP A 157 -11.76 -25.02 16.23
C ASP A 157 -12.53 -25.25 17.54
N GLU A 158 -11.88 -25.11 18.68
CA GLU A 158 -12.51 -25.24 20.00
C GLU A 158 -13.62 -24.18 20.21
N ALA A 159 -13.44 -23.00 19.66
CA ALA A 159 -14.43 -21.93 19.73
C ALA A 159 -15.56 -22.09 18.68
N ARG A 160 -15.41 -23.00 17.74
CA ARG A 160 -16.25 -23.15 16.55
C ARG A 160 -16.37 -21.84 15.77
N MET A 161 -15.22 -21.21 15.56
CA MET A 161 -15.08 -19.93 14.89
C MET A 161 -14.02 -20.06 13.78
N PRO A 162 -14.41 -20.55 12.61
CA PRO A 162 -13.46 -20.70 11.51
C PRO A 162 -12.87 -19.34 11.12
N ILE A 163 -11.60 -19.37 10.69
CA ILE A 163 -10.91 -18.19 10.20
C ILE A 163 -11.18 -18.05 8.70
N ALA A 164 -11.56 -16.88 8.25
CA ALA A 164 -11.86 -16.61 6.84
C ALA A 164 -10.63 -16.79 5.94
N ARG A 165 -9.45 -16.50 6.47
CA ARG A 165 -8.16 -16.67 5.77
C ARG A 165 -7.09 -17.07 6.77
N GLU A 166 -6.31 -18.08 6.44
CA GLU A 166 -5.12 -18.43 7.23
C GLU A 166 -4.13 -17.27 7.31
N PRO A 167 -3.61 -16.95 8.52
CA PRO A 167 -2.64 -15.88 8.67
C PRO A 167 -1.32 -16.24 7.97
N PHE A 168 -0.77 -15.28 7.24
CA PHE A 168 0.44 -15.44 6.45
C PHE A 168 1.38 -14.24 6.64
N ARG A 169 2.67 -14.42 6.31
CA ARG A 169 3.63 -13.32 6.23
C ARG A 169 3.46 -12.60 4.90
N PRO A 170 3.04 -11.34 4.89
CA PRO A 170 2.86 -10.62 3.63
C PRO A 170 4.21 -10.21 3.05
N SER A 171 4.28 -10.20 1.72
CA SER A 171 5.35 -9.56 0.97
C SER A 171 5.01 -8.10 0.66
N PHE A 172 6.01 -7.33 0.21
CA PHE A 172 5.75 -5.96 -0.27
C PHE A 172 4.77 -5.95 -1.46
N ASN A 173 4.83 -6.99 -2.30
CA ASN A 173 3.98 -7.13 -3.49
C ASN A 173 2.53 -7.53 -3.16
N ASP A 174 2.24 -7.98 -1.94
CA ASP A 174 0.86 -8.27 -1.50
C ASP A 174 0.05 -6.99 -1.21
N GLY A 175 0.58 -5.82 -1.54
CA GLY A 175 -0.07 -4.52 -1.33
C GLY A 175 -0.15 -4.08 0.14
N VAL A 176 0.25 -4.93 1.08
CA VAL A 176 0.22 -4.61 2.52
C VAL A 176 1.12 -3.44 2.86
N GLY A 177 2.27 -3.32 2.17
CA GLY A 177 3.15 -2.16 2.27
C GLY A 177 2.53 -0.88 1.73
N LEU A 178 1.56 -1.01 0.82
CA LEU A 178 0.91 0.10 0.14
C LEU A 178 -0.41 0.52 0.83
N GLY A 179 -1.07 -0.38 1.57
CA GLY A 179 -2.28 -0.08 2.36
C GLY A 179 -3.56 0.12 1.53
N ALA A 180 -4.68 0.27 2.22
CA ALA A 180 -5.96 0.62 1.60
C ALA A 180 -5.91 2.03 1.00
N GLY A 181 -6.50 2.22 -0.19
CA GLY A 181 -6.53 3.51 -0.90
C GLY A 181 -5.32 3.71 -1.82
N VAL A 182 -4.75 2.64 -2.33
CA VAL A 182 -3.76 2.70 -3.44
C VAL A 182 -4.42 3.39 -4.63
N PRO A 183 -3.77 4.38 -5.26
CA PRO A 183 -4.28 4.98 -6.48
C PRO A 183 -4.56 3.92 -7.55
N ALA A 184 -5.65 4.08 -8.31
CA ALA A 184 -6.00 3.13 -9.38
C ALA A 184 -4.87 2.95 -10.40
N SER A 185 -4.13 4.03 -10.67
CA SER A 185 -2.94 4.04 -11.52
C SER A 185 -1.84 3.08 -11.07
N TRP A 186 -1.72 2.81 -9.77
CA TRP A 186 -0.71 1.90 -9.23
C TRP A 186 -1.11 0.42 -9.35
N GLU A 187 -2.41 0.12 -9.45
CA GLU A 187 -2.93 -1.26 -9.49
C GLU A 187 -2.31 -2.09 -10.62
N ARG A 188 -1.91 -1.44 -11.71
CA ARG A 188 -1.27 -2.08 -12.87
C ARG A 188 0.18 -2.53 -12.60
N PHE A 189 0.86 -1.87 -11.66
CA PHE A 189 2.27 -2.12 -11.32
C PHE A 189 2.43 -2.95 -10.04
N VAL A 190 1.44 -2.91 -9.17
CA VAL A 190 1.37 -3.73 -7.96
C VAL A 190 0.48 -4.89 -8.33
N GLY A 191 1.03 -6.08 -8.42
CA GLY A 191 0.25 -7.27 -8.76
C GLY A 191 -1.07 -7.24 -7.99
N ARG A 192 -2.16 -7.59 -8.66
CA ARG A 192 -3.52 -7.52 -8.13
C ARG A 192 -3.52 -8.00 -6.68
N VAL A 193 -3.75 -7.10 -5.74
CA VAL A 193 -4.39 -7.47 -4.48
C VAL A 193 -5.63 -8.22 -4.94
N LYS A 194 -5.65 -9.54 -4.80
CA LYS A 194 -6.78 -10.34 -5.21
C LYS A 194 -8.03 -9.69 -4.63
N ARG A 195 -8.75 -8.96 -5.46
CA ARG A 195 -10.15 -8.70 -5.27
C ARG A 195 -10.86 -10.02 -5.61
N GLU A 196 -10.67 -11.03 -4.80
CA GLU A 196 -11.70 -12.01 -4.63
C GLU A 196 -12.72 -11.38 -3.74
N ILE A 197 -13.92 -11.29 -4.32
CA ILE A 197 -15.20 -11.03 -3.65
C ILE A 197 -15.81 -9.72 -4.11
N LEU A 198 -16.73 -9.87 -5.03
CA LEU A 198 -18.16 -9.70 -4.83
C LEU A 198 -18.85 -10.01 -6.17
N GLU A 199 -19.26 -11.22 -6.34
CA GLU A 199 -20.55 -11.57 -6.92
C GLU A 199 -21.43 -12.14 -5.81
#